data_9f7b7d2292f60eb33c50ba83e76615c8
#
_entry.id   9f7b7d2292f60eb33c50ba83e76615c8
#
_cell.length_a   1.000
_cell.length_b   1.000
_cell.length_c   1.000
_cell.angle_alpha   90.00
_cell.angle_beta   90.00
_cell.angle_gamma   90.00
#
_symmetry.space_group_name_H-M   'P 1'
#
loop_
_entity.id
_entity.type
_entity.pdbx_description
1 polymer ?
#
loop_
_entity_poly.entity_id
_entity_poly.type
_entity_poly.pdbx_seq_one_letter_code
_entity_poly.pdbx_strand_id
1 'polypeptide(L)'
;MRHAATLFSLVFCFAALGCANLDPDYDPPKVEVVGVESAEGESQLLRFRIKLRILNPNAKPLRLSGIYYVLKVEGLNVVSGTARDFPEIAGFSEQIVTVSAAASLVNSIRLAAELINKPRESLRYELQAKLGTTHGWMPALKVTESGVIPLHGRSSRPPVDSSGSPL
;
A
#
# COMPACT_ATOMS: atom_id res chain seq x y z
N MET A 1 33.05 24.37 -42.48
CA MET A 1 31.67 24.59 -41.96
C MET A 1 30.67 23.47 -42.27
N ARG A 2 30.84 22.71 -43.35
CA ARG A 2 29.89 21.62 -43.73
C ARG A 2 29.99 20.36 -42.83
N HIS A 3 31.13 20.06 -42.24
CA HIS A 3 31.31 18.87 -41.37
C HIS A 3 30.84 19.05 -39.94
N ALA A 4 30.71 20.30 -39.46
CA ALA A 4 30.17 20.57 -38.13
C ALA A 4 28.65 20.35 -38.03
N ALA A 5 27.93 20.63 -39.13
CA ALA A 5 26.47 20.44 -39.19
C ALA A 5 26.06 18.96 -39.27
N THR A 6 26.89 18.11 -39.92
CA THR A 6 26.64 16.66 -39.97
C THR A 6 26.91 15.95 -38.68
N LEU A 7 27.96 16.37 -37.90
CA LEU A 7 28.20 15.85 -36.57
C LEU A 7 27.10 16.20 -35.56
N PHE A 8 26.57 17.42 -35.64
CA PHE A 8 25.48 17.86 -34.76
C PHE A 8 24.16 17.11 -35.05
N SER A 9 23.88 16.82 -36.33
CA SER A 9 22.71 16.03 -36.74
C SER A 9 22.80 14.57 -36.29
N LEU A 10 23.99 13.98 -36.29
CA LEU A 10 24.21 12.59 -35.84
C LEU A 10 24.05 12.43 -34.32
N VAL A 11 24.50 13.41 -33.53
CA VAL A 11 24.35 13.41 -32.04
C VAL A 11 22.88 13.61 -31.63
N PHE A 12 22.12 14.40 -32.37
CA PHE A 12 20.68 14.61 -32.10
C PHE A 12 19.83 13.36 -32.39
N CYS A 13 20.22 12.54 -33.37
CA CYS A 13 19.52 11.30 -33.70
C CYS A 13 19.71 10.20 -32.61
N PHE A 14 20.82 10.20 -31.86
CA PHE A 14 21.07 9.25 -30.78
C PHE A 14 20.30 9.56 -29.47
N ALA A 15 19.86 10.80 -29.28
CA ALA A 15 19.10 11.22 -28.11
C ALA A 15 17.61 10.74 -28.14
N ALA A 16 17.11 10.28 -29.28
CA ALA A 16 15.72 9.86 -29.45
C ALA A 16 15.46 8.36 -29.13
N LEU A 17 16.49 7.56 -28.83
CA LEU A 17 16.37 6.11 -28.57
C LEU A 17 16.17 5.77 -27.08
N GLY A 18 15.94 6.75 -26.23
CA GLY A 18 15.71 6.59 -24.77
C GLY A 18 14.25 6.35 -24.40
N CYS A 19 13.43 5.70 -25.23
CA CYS A 19 12.12 5.23 -24.78
C CYS A 19 12.35 4.02 -23.87
N ALA A 20 12.28 4.24 -22.56
CA ALA A 20 12.15 3.16 -21.59
C ALA A 20 10.98 2.27 -22.03
N ASN A 21 11.24 0.97 -22.21
CA ASN A 21 10.22 -0.04 -22.47
C ASN A 21 9.33 -0.19 -21.22
N LEU A 22 8.47 0.78 -20.97
CA LEU A 22 7.31 0.61 -20.11
C LEU A 22 6.35 -0.25 -20.91
N ASP A 23 6.03 -1.43 -20.41
CA ASP A 23 5.00 -2.29 -21.02
C ASP A 23 3.69 -1.48 -20.97
N PRO A 24 3.15 -1.03 -22.12
CA PRO A 24 1.97 -0.16 -22.15
C PRO A 24 0.72 -0.88 -21.59
N ASP A 25 0.75 -2.21 -21.55
CA ASP A 25 -0.36 -3.05 -21.08
C ASP A 25 -0.15 -3.49 -19.62
N TYR A 26 0.83 -2.91 -18.90
CA TYR A 26 1.06 -3.26 -17.51
C TYR A 26 0.14 -2.48 -16.57
N ASP A 27 -0.80 -3.20 -15.96
CA ASP A 27 -1.66 -2.66 -14.92
C ASP A 27 -0.96 -2.71 -13.55
N PRO A 28 -0.98 -1.62 -12.76
CA PRO A 28 -0.40 -1.64 -11.42
C PRO A 28 -1.13 -2.61 -10.51
N PRO A 29 -0.41 -3.37 -9.65
CA PRO A 29 -1.03 -4.26 -8.68
C PRO A 29 -1.90 -3.47 -7.70
N LYS A 30 -3.00 -4.11 -7.25
CA LYS A 30 -3.86 -3.54 -6.22
C LYS A 30 -3.43 -4.05 -4.85
N VAL A 31 -3.43 -3.18 -3.84
CA VAL A 31 -3.06 -3.51 -2.47
C VAL A 31 -4.18 -3.05 -1.53
N GLU A 32 -4.76 -3.99 -0.80
CA GLU A 32 -5.85 -3.75 0.14
C GLU A 32 -5.45 -4.19 1.55
N VAL A 33 -5.89 -3.48 2.58
CA VAL A 33 -5.79 -3.91 3.97
C VAL A 33 -6.96 -4.83 4.30
N VAL A 34 -6.67 -6.11 4.55
CA VAL A 34 -7.69 -7.12 4.87
C VAL A 34 -7.70 -7.52 6.34
N GLY A 35 -6.74 -7.06 7.13
CA GLY A 35 -6.72 -7.29 8.57
C GLY A 35 -5.63 -6.50 9.28
N VAL A 36 -5.89 -6.16 10.55
CA VAL A 36 -4.94 -5.52 11.45
C VAL A 36 -5.03 -6.23 12.78
N GLU A 37 -3.91 -6.72 13.28
CA GLU A 37 -3.79 -7.42 14.55
C GLU A 37 -2.72 -6.72 15.40
N SER A 38 -2.97 -6.60 16.71
CA SER A 38 -1.92 -6.17 17.64
C SER A 38 -0.82 -7.23 17.71
N ALA A 39 0.43 -6.82 17.57
CA ALA A 39 1.56 -7.71 17.79
C ALA A 39 1.94 -7.60 19.27
N GLU A 40 1.73 -8.68 20.03
CA GLU A 40 2.24 -8.79 21.38
C GLU A 40 3.77 -8.84 21.35
N GLY A 41 4.44 -8.04 22.17
CA GLY A 41 5.89 -8.02 22.30
C GLY A 41 6.32 -7.14 23.47
N GLU A 42 7.42 -7.49 24.10
CA GLU A 42 7.99 -6.86 25.29
C GLU A 42 8.49 -5.41 25.09
N SER A 43 8.35 -4.83 23.92
CA SER A 43 8.78 -3.45 23.67
C SER A 43 7.63 -2.46 23.85
N GLN A 44 7.93 -1.30 24.46
CA GLN A 44 7.00 -0.17 24.67
C GLN A 44 6.46 0.45 23.36
N LEU A 45 6.83 -0.09 22.21
CA LEU A 45 6.36 0.36 20.91
C LEU A 45 5.13 -0.45 20.53
N LEU A 46 4.04 0.24 20.23
CA LEU A 46 2.84 -0.36 19.65
C LEU A 46 3.20 -0.91 18.27
N ARG A 47 3.25 -2.23 18.18
CA ARG A 47 3.47 -2.95 16.93
C ARG A 47 2.19 -3.61 16.47
N PHE A 48 2.01 -3.64 15.16
CA PHE A 48 0.87 -4.27 14.52
C PHE A 48 1.35 -5.24 13.45
N ARG A 49 0.58 -6.28 13.24
CA ARG A 49 0.63 -7.12 12.05
C ARG A 49 -0.50 -6.70 11.13
N ILE A 50 -0.16 -6.28 9.92
CA ILE A 50 -1.13 -5.86 8.92
C ILE A 50 -1.16 -6.94 7.84
N LYS A 51 -2.35 -7.47 7.55
CA LYS A 51 -2.58 -8.38 6.44
C LYS A 51 -2.94 -7.56 5.20
N LEU A 52 -2.09 -7.64 4.19
CA LEU A 52 -2.27 -6.98 2.91
C LEU A 52 -2.64 -8.04 1.87
N ARG A 53 -3.74 -7.82 1.16
CA ARG A 53 -4.07 -8.56 -0.05
C ARG A 53 -3.43 -7.83 -1.21
N ILE A 54 -2.60 -8.54 -1.99
CA ILE A 54 -1.95 -8.01 -3.18
C ILE A 54 -2.50 -8.76 -4.38
N LEU A 55 -3.19 -8.07 -5.27
CA LEU A 55 -3.72 -8.61 -6.52
C LEU A 55 -2.79 -8.23 -7.66
N ASN A 56 -2.37 -9.24 -8.43
CA ASN A 56 -1.64 -9.06 -9.69
C ASN A 56 -2.63 -9.14 -10.87
N PRO A 57 -2.98 -8.01 -11.51
CA PRO A 57 -3.91 -8.00 -12.64
C PRO A 57 -3.25 -8.42 -13.96
N ASN A 58 -1.95 -8.68 -13.98
CA ASN A 58 -1.19 -8.99 -15.19
C ASN A 58 -1.02 -10.50 -15.40
N ALA A 59 -0.83 -10.94 -16.64
CA ALA A 59 -0.53 -12.32 -16.96
C ALA A 59 0.86 -12.78 -16.46
N LYS A 60 1.82 -11.84 -16.37
CA LYS A 60 3.19 -12.12 -15.91
C LYS A 60 3.23 -12.20 -14.38
N PRO A 61 3.98 -13.15 -13.80
CA PRO A 61 4.16 -13.21 -12.35
C PRO A 61 4.79 -11.93 -11.79
N LEU A 62 4.31 -11.51 -10.61
CA LEU A 62 4.83 -10.36 -9.89
C LEU A 62 5.79 -10.82 -8.78
N ARG A 63 7.06 -10.41 -8.88
CA ARG A 63 8.09 -10.66 -7.87
C ARG A 63 8.43 -9.36 -7.16
N LEU A 64 8.15 -9.31 -5.86
CA LEU A 64 8.41 -8.16 -5.02
C LEU A 64 9.73 -8.35 -4.28
N SER A 65 10.62 -7.35 -4.33
CA SER A 65 11.84 -7.30 -3.53
C SER A 65 11.59 -6.73 -2.14
N GLY A 66 10.50 -5.99 -1.96
CA GLY A 66 10.10 -5.40 -0.71
C GLY A 66 8.91 -4.47 -0.83
N ILE A 67 8.33 -4.15 0.31
CA ILE A 67 7.27 -3.15 0.46
C ILE A 67 7.71 -2.13 1.51
N TYR A 68 7.54 -0.85 1.22
CA TYR A 68 7.46 0.23 2.19
C TYR A 68 6.04 0.78 2.17
N TYR A 69 5.45 0.99 3.33
CA TYR A 69 4.09 1.52 3.42
C TYR A 69 3.93 2.50 4.57
N VAL A 70 2.99 3.43 4.38
CA VAL A 70 2.57 4.42 5.37
C VAL A 70 1.06 4.45 5.38
N LEU A 71 0.48 4.30 6.56
CA LEU A 71 -0.94 4.52 6.79
C LEU A 71 -1.11 5.89 7.44
N LYS A 72 -1.82 6.75 6.75
CA LYS A 72 -2.26 8.03 7.27
C LYS A 72 -3.71 7.92 7.75
N VAL A 73 -4.00 8.57 8.86
CA VAL A 73 -5.38 8.76 9.35
C VAL A 73 -5.54 10.25 9.60
N GLU A 74 -6.58 10.85 9.01
CA GLU A 74 -6.82 12.29 9.03
C GLU A 74 -5.59 13.12 8.63
N GLY A 75 -4.79 12.60 7.68
CA GLY A 75 -3.57 13.25 7.19
C GLY A 75 -2.32 13.03 8.05
N LEU A 76 -2.44 12.41 9.22
CA LEU A 76 -1.31 12.09 10.12
C LEU A 76 -0.75 10.71 9.82
N ASN A 77 0.56 10.58 9.67
CA ASN A 77 1.24 9.28 9.52
C ASN A 77 1.18 8.52 10.85
N VAL A 78 0.20 7.64 11.00
CA VAL A 78 0.00 6.91 12.27
C VAL A 78 0.75 5.60 12.33
N VAL A 79 0.93 4.94 11.19
CA VAL A 79 1.61 3.65 11.09
C VAL A 79 2.52 3.64 9.86
N SER A 80 3.71 3.07 10.00
CA SER A 80 4.59 2.80 8.87
C SER A 80 5.35 1.50 9.07
N GLY A 81 5.82 0.92 7.96
CA GLY A 81 6.60 -0.30 8.01
C GLY A 81 7.27 -0.64 6.68
N THR A 82 8.14 -1.63 6.78
CA THR A 82 8.80 -2.25 5.64
C THR A 82 8.72 -3.77 5.79
N ALA A 83 8.61 -4.47 4.67
CA ALA A 83 8.72 -5.92 4.65
C ALA A 83 9.48 -6.39 3.42
N ARG A 84 10.07 -7.57 3.49
CA ARG A 84 10.84 -8.23 2.42
C ARG A 84 10.41 -9.70 2.35
N ASP A 85 10.97 -10.42 1.42
CA ASP A 85 10.79 -11.88 1.29
C ASP A 85 9.33 -12.28 1.01
N PHE A 86 8.77 -11.65 -0.02
CA PHE A 86 7.42 -11.97 -0.48
C PHE A 86 7.44 -13.20 -1.40
N PRO A 87 6.42 -14.06 -1.30
CA PRO A 87 6.22 -15.09 -2.31
C PRO A 87 5.94 -14.46 -3.68
N GLU A 88 6.29 -15.17 -4.74
CA GLU A 88 5.90 -14.77 -6.10
C GLU A 88 4.37 -14.83 -6.22
N ILE A 89 3.79 -13.78 -6.78
CA ILE A 89 2.36 -13.68 -7.04
C ILE A 89 2.12 -14.02 -8.50
N ALA A 90 1.52 -15.18 -8.77
CA ALA A 90 1.25 -15.62 -10.12
C ALA A 90 0.41 -14.61 -10.91
N GLY A 91 0.41 -14.71 -12.24
CA GLY A 91 -0.44 -13.88 -13.08
C GLY A 91 -1.92 -14.07 -12.76
N PHE A 92 -2.71 -13.01 -12.81
CA PHE A 92 -4.15 -12.99 -12.53
C PHE A 92 -4.53 -13.63 -11.19
N SER A 93 -3.65 -13.52 -10.19
CA SER A 93 -3.88 -14.09 -8.86
C SER A 93 -3.68 -13.06 -7.75
N GLU A 94 -4.07 -13.43 -6.55
CA GLU A 94 -3.86 -12.64 -5.35
C GLU A 94 -3.09 -13.43 -4.28
N GLN A 95 -2.40 -12.70 -3.41
CA GLN A 95 -1.69 -13.24 -2.27
C GLN A 95 -1.92 -12.37 -1.04
N ILE A 96 -2.21 -13.02 0.10
CA ILE A 96 -2.25 -12.32 1.39
C ILE A 96 -0.88 -12.44 2.03
N VAL A 97 -0.29 -11.29 2.35
CA VAL A 97 1.00 -11.18 3.01
C VAL A 97 0.84 -10.46 4.35
N THR A 98 1.57 -10.90 5.36
CA THR A 98 1.57 -10.25 6.68
C THR A 98 2.82 -9.40 6.82
N VAL A 99 2.64 -8.14 7.13
CA VAL A 99 3.73 -7.17 7.31
C VAL A 99 3.71 -6.59 8.72
N SER A 100 4.89 -6.30 9.28
CA SER A 100 5.01 -5.71 10.61
C SER A 100 5.03 -4.19 10.50
N ALA A 101 4.22 -3.53 11.30
CA ALA A 101 4.07 -2.09 11.35
C ALA A 101 4.39 -1.54 12.74
N ALA A 102 4.96 -0.35 12.78
CA ALA A 102 5.17 0.41 14.01
C ALA A 102 4.27 1.67 14.02
N ALA A 103 3.61 1.91 15.16
CA ALA A 103 2.84 3.12 15.34
C ALA A 103 3.74 4.31 15.69
N SER A 104 3.43 5.47 15.14
CA SER A 104 3.99 6.75 15.56
C SER A 104 3.25 7.21 16.82
N LEU A 105 3.87 7.09 17.98
CA LEU A 105 3.26 7.51 19.25
C LEU A 105 2.85 8.98 19.22
N VAL A 106 3.70 9.87 18.70
CA VAL A 106 3.43 11.30 18.63
C VAL A 106 2.19 11.60 17.79
N ASN A 107 2.11 11.01 16.60
CA ASN A 107 0.97 11.23 15.71
C ASN A 107 -0.30 10.53 16.22
N SER A 108 -0.17 9.39 16.90
CA SER A 108 -1.32 8.72 17.52
C SER A 108 -1.90 9.55 18.68
N ILE A 109 -1.05 10.14 19.54
CA ILE A 109 -1.50 11.05 20.62
C ILE A 109 -2.14 12.29 20.00
N ARG A 110 -1.54 12.86 18.97
CA ARG A 110 -2.10 14.04 18.28
C ARG A 110 -3.47 13.74 17.67
N LEU A 111 -3.61 12.59 17.00
CA LEU A 111 -4.89 12.15 16.46
C LEU A 111 -5.94 11.98 17.57
N ALA A 112 -5.57 11.33 18.68
CA ALA A 112 -6.47 11.15 19.82
C ALA A 112 -6.92 12.51 20.39
N ALA A 113 -6.02 13.45 20.56
CA ALA A 113 -6.35 14.79 21.02
C ALA A 113 -7.27 15.54 20.06
N GLU A 114 -7.06 15.41 18.76
CA GLU A 114 -7.95 16.00 17.75
C GLU A 114 -9.37 15.41 17.81
N LEU A 115 -9.49 14.09 18.04
CA LEU A 115 -10.78 13.40 18.14
C LEU A 115 -11.54 13.75 19.43
N ILE A 116 -10.81 13.97 20.53
CA ILE A 116 -11.43 14.47 21.79
C ILE A 116 -11.96 15.88 21.61
N ASN A 117 -11.20 16.77 20.98
CA ASN A 117 -11.59 18.16 20.77
C ASN A 117 -12.65 18.34 19.66
N LYS A 118 -12.66 17.45 18.67
CA LYS A 118 -13.57 17.46 17.51
C LYS A 118 -14.07 16.04 17.25
N PRO A 119 -15.06 15.56 17.99
CA PRO A 119 -15.63 14.24 17.77
C PRO A 119 -16.12 14.07 16.31
N ARG A 120 -15.86 12.91 15.74
CA ARG A 120 -16.23 12.58 14.36
C ARG A 120 -16.90 11.21 14.35
N GLU A 121 -17.78 11.01 13.39
CA GLU A 121 -18.45 9.72 13.19
C GLU A 121 -17.61 8.75 12.36
N SER A 122 -16.62 9.28 11.65
CA SER A 122 -15.75 8.49 10.78
C SER A 122 -14.37 9.14 10.63
N LEU A 123 -13.38 8.33 10.26
CA LEU A 123 -12.00 8.73 9.99
C LEU A 123 -11.64 8.44 8.54
N ARG A 124 -11.02 9.40 7.88
CA ARG A 124 -10.44 9.18 6.56
C ARG A 124 -9.07 8.51 6.72
N TYR A 125 -8.81 7.49 5.94
CA TYR A 125 -7.50 6.88 5.85
C TYR A 125 -6.93 6.96 4.43
N GLU A 126 -5.62 6.95 4.35
CA GLU A 126 -4.86 6.83 3.12
C GLU A 126 -3.69 5.86 3.36
N LEU A 127 -3.69 4.75 2.64
CA LEU A 127 -2.58 3.81 2.59
C LEU A 127 -1.72 4.14 1.37
N GLN A 128 -0.48 4.50 1.60
CA GLN A 128 0.53 4.65 0.57
C GLN A 128 1.48 3.45 0.64
N ALA A 129 1.58 2.66 -0.43
CA ALA A 129 2.50 1.55 -0.53
C ALA A 129 3.46 1.78 -1.71
N LYS A 130 4.74 1.51 -1.47
CA LYS A 130 5.80 1.50 -2.48
C LYS A 130 6.34 0.10 -2.58
N LEU A 131 6.07 -0.55 -3.70
CA LEU A 131 6.45 -1.92 -3.99
C LEU A 131 7.74 -1.92 -4.82
N GLY A 132 8.81 -2.47 -4.26
CA GLY A 132 10.02 -2.74 -5.03
C GLY A 132 9.83 -4.02 -5.83
N THR A 133 10.29 -4.03 -7.08
CA THR A 133 10.29 -5.22 -7.94
C THR A 133 11.70 -5.77 -8.11
N THR A 134 11.83 -7.06 -8.36
CA THR A 134 13.14 -7.69 -8.63
C THR A 134 13.59 -7.51 -10.09
N HIS A 135 12.71 -7.02 -10.95
CA HIS A 135 13.04 -6.76 -12.35
C HIS A 135 13.72 -5.41 -12.47
N GLY A 136 15.01 -5.41 -12.83
CA GLY A 136 15.86 -4.21 -12.86
C GLY A 136 15.41 -3.10 -13.83
N TRP A 137 14.48 -3.38 -14.75
CA TRP A 137 13.90 -2.43 -15.69
C TRP A 137 12.58 -1.82 -15.20
N MET A 138 11.94 -2.43 -14.18
CA MET A 138 10.66 -1.97 -13.66
C MET A 138 10.90 -1.06 -12.44
N PRO A 139 10.49 0.22 -12.50
CA PRO A 139 10.61 1.12 -11.37
C PRO A 139 9.73 0.66 -10.21
N ALA A 140 10.05 1.13 -8.99
CA ALA A 140 9.21 0.85 -7.84
C ALA A 140 7.78 1.35 -8.07
N LEU A 141 6.82 0.46 -7.90
CA LEU A 141 5.40 0.76 -8.09
C LEU A 141 4.87 1.50 -6.87
N LYS A 142 4.13 2.57 -7.09
CA LYS A 142 3.43 3.31 -6.04
C LYS A 142 1.95 3.02 -6.13
N VAL A 143 1.38 2.57 -5.02
CA VAL A 143 -0.05 2.31 -4.88
C VAL A 143 -0.57 3.21 -3.76
N THR A 144 -1.68 3.87 -4.00
CA THR A 144 -2.37 4.67 -2.99
C THR A 144 -3.82 4.22 -2.94
N GLU A 145 -4.26 3.87 -1.74
CA GLU A 145 -5.65 3.53 -1.46
C GLU A 145 -6.16 4.45 -0.36
N SER A 146 -7.41 4.88 -0.47
CA SER A 146 -8.04 5.75 0.52
C SER A 146 -9.47 5.33 0.77
N GLY A 147 -9.93 5.61 1.97
CA GLY A 147 -11.29 5.27 2.36
C GLY A 147 -11.68 5.92 3.68
N VAL A 148 -12.80 5.45 4.23
CA VAL A 148 -13.39 5.96 5.45
C VAL A 148 -13.64 4.80 6.42
N ILE A 149 -13.17 4.96 7.66
CA ILE A 149 -13.41 4.01 8.77
C ILE A 149 -14.52 4.60 9.64
N PRO A 150 -15.70 3.98 9.72
CA PRO A 150 -16.74 4.41 10.65
C PRO A 150 -16.32 4.13 12.09
N LEU A 151 -16.46 5.11 12.98
CA LEU A 151 -16.10 4.98 14.41
C LEU A 151 -17.22 4.36 15.24
N HIS A 152 -18.44 4.37 14.72
CA HIS A 152 -19.56 3.67 15.34
C HIS A 152 -19.43 2.18 15.03
N GLY A 153 -19.20 1.38 16.06
CA GLY A 153 -19.12 -0.07 15.94
C GLY A 153 -20.35 -0.60 15.22
N ARG A 154 -20.13 -1.34 14.14
CA ARG A 154 -21.13 -2.29 13.70
C ARG A 154 -21.33 -3.27 14.85
N SER A 155 -22.33 -3.03 15.68
CA SER A 155 -22.97 -4.09 16.40
C SER A 155 -23.58 -5.00 15.32
N SER A 156 -22.78 -5.90 14.77
CA SER A 156 -23.28 -7.04 14.01
C SER A 156 -23.93 -8.01 15.01
N ARG A 157 -25.05 -7.58 15.57
CA ARG A 157 -25.97 -8.51 16.20
C ARG A 157 -26.58 -9.28 15.03
N PRO A 158 -26.42 -10.59 14.93
CA PRO A 158 -27.16 -11.38 13.96
C PRO A 158 -28.64 -11.08 14.16
N PRO A 159 -29.46 -11.03 13.11
CA PRO A 159 -30.88 -10.92 13.28
C PRO A 159 -31.35 -12.11 14.12
N VAL A 160 -31.76 -11.84 15.35
CA VAL A 160 -32.57 -12.79 16.16
C VAL A 160 -33.94 -12.72 15.62
N ASP A 161 -34.48 -13.87 15.22
CA ASP A 161 -35.89 -13.96 14.90
C ASP A 161 -36.73 -13.67 16.17
N SER A 162 -38.00 -13.33 15.96
CA SER A 162 -38.92 -12.99 17.04
C SER A 162 -39.23 -14.14 18.00
N SER A 163 -38.58 -15.30 17.86
CA SER A 163 -38.74 -16.51 18.69
C SER A 163 -37.57 -16.78 19.62
N GLY A 164 -36.45 -16.01 19.54
CA GLY A 164 -35.35 -16.08 20.51
C GLY A 164 -34.47 -17.33 20.44
N SER A 165 -34.55 -18.14 19.37
CA SER A 165 -33.69 -19.32 19.17
C SER A 165 -32.60 -19.05 18.12
N PRO A 166 -31.33 -19.43 18.38
CA PRO A 166 -30.33 -19.40 17.38
C PRO A 166 -30.55 -20.50 16.34
N LEU A 167 -30.45 -20.13 15.06
CA LEU A 167 -30.40 -21.08 13.94
C LEU A 167 -29.00 -21.67 13.78
#